data_dff17966563c6fc7500967d8ff44554a
#
_entry.id   dff17966563c6fc7500967d8ff44554a
#
_cell.length_a   1.000
_cell.length_b   1.000
_cell.length_c   1.000
_cell.angle_alpha   90.00
_cell.angle_beta   90.00
_cell.angle_gamma   90.00
#
_symmetry.space_group_name_H-M   'P 1'
#
loop_
_entity.id
_entity.type
_entity.pdbx_description
1 polymer ?
#
loop_
_entity_poly.entity_id
_entity_poly.type
_entity_poly.pdbx_seq_one_letter_code
_entity_poly.pdbx_strand_id
1 'polypeptide(L)'
;MTKILFLIHDLGQGGAEKVLVNLVNNMDRSKFDISVTALFGGGVNEQFLAPDIHFRAVFPKEVPGNSKLMKLLTPAQLHRLCVKEHYDIEVSYLEGPSARVISGCNDANTKLVCWIHSTVSSMKDAAISFRTPREAHVCYSRFDRIVCVSKLTMQAFTNVFLTCRNTLVLYNTLESDSILEQSKQPVPEYLFRDDELNLITVGSLKPVKALDRLIRVHNRLRMDGYATHTYILGVGPDGDKLERQAEELGQSDTVTFMGYETNPYKYVANADLLICCSLSEGFSTAVTEALIVGTPVCTVEVSGMKEMLGEHNEWGIVTENSEEALYQGIKDLLDHPDKLAHYKEKAIERGKTFSTENTVRAVEEMLLGL
;
A
#
# COMPACT_ATOMS: atom_id res chain seq x y z
N MET A 1 -9.78 2.23 -29.21
CA MET A 1 -9.67 2.65 -27.80
C MET A 1 -10.37 1.60 -26.97
N THR A 2 -9.66 0.98 -26.04
CA THR A 2 -10.17 -0.12 -25.20
C THR A 2 -11.04 0.42 -24.09
N LYS A 3 -12.30 -0.02 -24.00
CA LYS A 3 -13.24 0.42 -22.96
C LYS A 3 -13.06 -0.42 -21.70
N ILE A 4 -12.65 0.21 -20.59
CA ILE A 4 -12.30 -0.48 -19.34
C ILE A 4 -13.19 -0.02 -18.18
N LEU A 5 -13.67 -1.00 -17.41
CA LEU A 5 -14.32 -0.78 -16.12
C LEU A 5 -13.37 -1.19 -14.99
N PHE A 6 -13.12 -0.29 -14.05
CA PHE A 6 -12.59 -0.63 -12.73
C PHE A 6 -13.72 -0.65 -11.70
N LEU A 7 -13.98 -1.79 -11.11
CA LEU A 7 -14.96 -1.97 -10.03
C LEU A 7 -14.23 -2.10 -8.70
N ILE A 8 -14.60 -1.25 -7.75
CA ILE A 8 -14.06 -1.23 -6.38
C ILE A 8 -15.19 -1.26 -5.35
N HIS A 9 -14.89 -1.59 -4.09
CA HIS A 9 -15.90 -1.60 -3.01
C HIS A 9 -16.42 -0.17 -2.74
N ASP A 10 -15.53 0.76 -2.47
CA ASP A 10 -15.78 2.19 -2.31
C ASP A 10 -14.49 2.97 -2.64
N LEU A 11 -14.54 4.30 -2.57
CA LEU A 11 -13.37 5.18 -2.68
C LEU A 11 -13.11 5.90 -1.34
N GLY A 12 -13.12 5.15 -0.23
CA GLY A 12 -12.87 5.63 1.13
C GLY A 12 -11.41 6.02 1.39
N GLN A 13 -11.01 6.02 2.68
CA GLN A 13 -9.67 6.44 3.11
C GLN A 13 -8.59 5.34 2.99
N GLY A 14 -8.89 4.21 2.38
CA GLY A 14 -7.95 3.10 2.24
C GLY A 14 -6.82 3.36 1.25
N GLY A 15 -5.74 2.59 1.39
CA GLY A 15 -4.58 2.68 0.50
C GLY A 15 -4.87 2.21 -0.92
N ALA A 16 -5.64 1.13 -1.09
CA ALA A 16 -5.99 0.60 -2.41
C ALA A 16 -6.87 1.57 -3.21
N GLU A 17 -7.77 2.30 -2.53
CA GLU A 17 -8.65 3.31 -3.11
C GLU A 17 -7.84 4.48 -3.68
N LYS A 18 -6.86 4.98 -2.93
CA LYS A 18 -5.94 6.03 -3.39
C LYS A 18 -5.09 5.55 -4.58
N VAL A 19 -4.59 4.32 -4.50
CA VAL A 19 -3.79 3.71 -5.58
C VAL A 19 -4.61 3.53 -6.86
N LEU A 20 -5.89 3.16 -6.78
CA LEU A 20 -6.77 3.13 -7.95
C LEU A 20 -6.89 4.50 -8.59
N VAL A 21 -7.19 5.54 -7.79
CA VAL A 21 -7.31 6.92 -8.30
C VAL A 21 -6.02 7.35 -8.98
N ASN A 22 -4.86 7.11 -8.35
CA ASN A 22 -3.57 7.42 -8.95
C ASN A 22 -3.35 6.69 -10.28
N LEU A 23 -3.67 5.40 -10.34
CA LEU A 23 -3.55 4.59 -11.57
C LEU A 23 -4.43 5.16 -12.68
N VAL A 24 -5.74 5.26 -12.44
CA VAL A 24 -6.69 5.65 -13.49
C VAL A 24 -6.49 7.10 -13.95
N ASN A 25 -6.03 8.00 -13.08
CA ASN A 25 -5.71 9.38 -13.44
C ASN A 25 -4.51 9.47 -14.40
N ASN A 26 -3.56 8.56 -14.32
CA ASN A 26 -2.31 8.59 -15.08
C ASN A 26 -2.28 7.64 -16.30
N MET A 27 -3.30 6.81 -16.52
CA MET A 27 -3.40 5.96 -17.71
C MET A 27 -3.62 6.77 -19.00
N ASP A 28 -3.08 6.28 -20.11
CA ASP A 28 -3.10 6.92 -21.44
C ASP A 28 -4.52 6.95 -22.04
N ARG A 29 -5.13 8.12 -22.11
CA ARG A 29 -6.47 8.36 -22.68
C ARG A 29 -6.56 8.11 -24.17
N SER A 30 -5.44 8.05 -24.87
CA SER A 30 -5.46 7.69 -26.30
C SER A 30 -5.69 6.20 -26.51
N LYS A 31 -5.37 5.37 -25.51
CA LYS A 31 -5.50 3.91 -25.53
C LYS A 31 -6.77 3.42 -24.86
N PHE A 32 -7.18 4.10 -23.76
CA PHE A 32 -8.21 3.61 -22.85
C PHE A 32 -9.36 4.61 -22.64
N ASP A 33 -10.60 4.14 -22.70
CA ASP A 33 -11.81 4.80 -22.22
C ASP A 33 -12.15 4.22 -20.85
N ILE A 34 -11.98 5.03 -19.77
CA ILE A 34 -11.92 4.54 -18.40
C ILE A 34 -13.20 4.88 -17.65
N SER A 35 -13.82 3.86 -17.11
CA SER A 35 -14.92 3.94 -16.16
C SER A 35 -14.51 3.39 -14.79
N VAL A 36 -14.89 4.08 -13.72
CA VAL A 36 -14.75 3.62 -12.34
C VAL A 36 -16.15 3.45 -11.74
N THR A 37 -16.43 2.27 -11.21
CA THR A 37 -17.67 2.02 -10.47
C THR A 37 -17.35 1.60 -9.04
N ALA A 38 -17.85 2.36 -8.06
CA ALA A 38 -17.86 1.97 -6.66
C ALA A 38 -19.15 1.21 -6.33
N LEU A 39 -19.06 0.12 -5.54
CA LEU A 39 -20.27 -0.53 -5.03
C LEU A 39 -21.02 0.44 -4.10
N PHE A 40 -20.29 1.19 -3.27
CA PHE A 40 -20.82 2.18 -2.32
C PHE A 40 -20.17 3.53 -2.55
N GLY A 41 -20.98 4.58 -2.66
CA GLY A 41 -20.54 5.94 -2.86
C GLY A 41 -20.29 6.71 -1.56
N GLY A 42 -19.81 7.94 -1.70
CA GLY A 42 -19.50 8.86 -0.60
C GLY A 42 -18.09 8.71 -0.05
N GLY A 43 -17.20 8.08 -0.81
CA GLY A 43 -15.79 7.96 -0.46
C GLY A 43 -15.01 9.26 -0.67
N VAL A 44 -14.09 9.56 0.24
CA VAL A 44 -13.29 10.80 0.20
C VAL A 44 -12.37 10.91 -1.01
N ASN A 45 -12.00 9.80 -1.63
CA ASN A 45 -11.15 9.78 -2.81
C ASN A 45 -11.92 10.03 -4.13
N GLU A 46 -13.26 10.04 -4.13
CA GLU A 46 -14.06 10.35 -5.33
C GLU A 46 -13.72 11.72 -5.93
N GLN A 47 -13.47 12.72 -5.07
CA GLN A 47 -13.13 14.08 -5.48
C GLN A 47 -11.80 14.22 -6.22
N PHE A 48 -10.93 13.20 -6.15
CA PHE A 48 -9.60 13.21 -6.78
C PHE A 48 -9.58 12.49 -8.13
N LEU A 49 -10.71 11.91 -8.56
CA LEU A 49 -10.81 11.36 -9.93
C LEU A 49 -10.73 12.48 -10.96
N ALA A 50 -9.96 12.28 -12.02
CA ALA A 50 -9.88 13.21 -13.12
C ALA A 50 -11.27 13.39 -13.78
N PRO A 51 -11.62 14.62 -14.25
CA PRO A 51 -12.97 14.94 -14.73
C PRO A 51 -13.43 14.13 -15.96
N ASP A 52 -12.51 13.56 -16.70
CA ASP A 52 -12.74 12.72 -17.88
C ASP A 52 -12.97 11.25 -17.55
N ILE A 53 -12.86 10.84 -16.28
CA ILE A 53 -13.17 9.48 -15.82
C ILE A 53 -14.67 9.36 -15.56
N HIS A 54 -15.30 8.37 -16.16
CA HIS A 54 -16.70 8.06 -15.96
C HIS A 54 -16.93 7.38 -14.62
N PHE A 55 -17.23 8.16 -13.58
CA PHE A 55 -17.48 7.64 -12.23
C PHE A 55 -18.96 7.37 -11.96
N ARG A 56 -19.25 6.24 -11.28
CA ARG A 56 -20.59 5.89 -10.81
C ARG A 56 -20.54 5.09 -9.52
N ALA A 57 -21.43 5.39 -8.57
CA ALA A 57 -21.70 4.52 -7.42
C ALA A 57 -22.97 3.69 -7.66
N VAL A 58 -22.93 2.39 -7.33
CA VAL A 58 -24.10 1.49 -7.44
C VAL A 58 -25.13 1.81 -6.36
N PHE A 59 -24.65 1.97 -5.12
CA PHE A 59 -25.44 2.40 -3.97
C PHE A 59 -24.89 3.71 -3.41
N PRO A 60 -25.74 4.63 -2.92
CA PRO A 60 -25.28 5.95 -2.49
C PRO A 60 -24.34 5.92 -1.28
N LYS A 61 -24.45 4.90 -0.42
CA LYS A 61 -23.59 4.68 0.73
C LYS A 61 -23.63 3.25 1.22
N GLU A 62 -22.63 2.84 1.98
CA GLU A 62 -22.64 1.56 2.68
C GLU A 62 -23.69 1.57 3.82
N VAL A 63 -24.43 0.44 3.94
CA VAL A 63 -25.40 0.21 5.01
C VAL A 63 -25.06 -1.08 5.71
N PRO A 64 -25.10 -1.14 7.05
CA PRO A 64 -24.84 -2.39 7.79
C PRO A 64 -25.69 -3.57 7.28
N GLY A 65 -25.03 -4.69 6.95
CA GLY A 65 -25.70 -5.88 6.42
C GLY A 65 -25.68 -6.03 4.89
N ASN A 66 -25.24 -5.04 4.13
CA ASN A 66 -25.17 -5.12 2.66
C ASN A 66 -24.42 -6.37 2.16
N SER A 67 -23.31 -6.72 2.82
CA SER A 67 -22.52 -7.91 2.47
C SER A 67 -23.33 -9.22 2.59
N LYS A 68 -24.25 -9.30 3.55
CA LYS A 68 -25.17 -10.44 3.71
C LYS A 68 -26.23 -10.46 2.61
N LEU A 69 -26.79 -9.29 2.28
CA LEU A 69 -27.79 -9.16 1.20
C LEU A 69 -27.18 -9.52 -0.17
N MET A 70 -25.97 -9.07 -0.45
CA MET A 70 -25.26 -9.43 -1.69
C MET A 70 -25.08 -10.96 -1.83
N LYS A 71 -24.93 -11.70 -0.73
CA LYS A 71 -24.85 -13.17 -0.77
C LYS A 71 -26.15 -13.87 -1.21
N LEU A 72 -27.29 -13.21 -1.17
CA LEU A 72 -28.55 -13.77 -1.69
C LEU A 72 -28.57 -13.86 -3.22
N LEU A 73 -27.87 -12.95 -3.89
CA LEU A 73 -27.78 -12.90 -5.35
C LEU A 73 -26.63 -13.79 -5.87
N THR A 74 -26.79 -14.38 -7.04
CA THR A 74 -25.70 -15.07 -7.74
C THR A 74 -24.67 -14.05 -8.29
N PRO A 75 -23.42 -14.44 -8.60
CA PRO A 75 -22.47 -13.57 -9.27
C PRO A 75 -23.03 -12.92 -10.54
N ALA A 76 -23.72 -13.68 -11.41
CA ALA A 76 -24.35 -13.16 -12.62
C ALA A 76 -25.47 -12.13 -12.36
N GLN A 77 -26.25 -12.32 -11.29
CA GLN A 77 -27.26 -11.32 -10.88
C GLN A 77 -26.61 -10.05 -10.34
N LEU A 78 -25.53 -10.19 -9.54
CA LEU A 78 -24.76 -9.05 -9.05
C LEU A 78 -24.11 -8.28 -10.20
N HIS A 79 -23.50 -8.96 -11.14
CA HIS A 79 -22.89 -8.34 -12.32
C HIS A 79 -23.94 -7.50 -13.08
N ARG A 80 -25.10 -8.08 -13.42
CA ARG A 80 -26.20 -7.38 -14.10
C ARG A 80 -26.71 -6.16 -13.30
N LEU A 81 -26.66 -6.22 -11.98
CA LEU A 81 -27.06 -5.11 -11.11
C LEU A 81 -26.01 -3.99 -11.14
N CYS A 82 -24.74 -4.33 -11.09
CA CYS A 82 -23.64 -3.40 -10.89
C CYS A 82 -23.05 -2.87 -12.23
N VAL A 83 -22.96 -3.71 -13.26
CA VAL A 83 -22.41 -3.35 -14.57
C VAL A 83 -23.55 -3.12 -15.54
N LYS A 84 -23.60 -1.91 -16.15
CA LYS A 84 -24.75 -1.48 -16.98
C LYS A 84 -24.43 -1.34 -18.47
N GLU A 85 -23.14 -1.30 -18.78
CA GLU A 85 -22.64 -1.12 -20.15
C GLU A 85 -21.73 -2.29 -20.51
N HIS A 86 -21.41 -2.40 -21.78
CA HIS A 86 -20.40 -3.33 -22.28
C HIS A 86 -19.01 -2.71 -22.15
N TYR A 87 -18.05 -3.51 -21.69
CA TYR A 87 -16.64 -3.18 -21.59
C TYR A 87 -15.80 -4.26 -22.25
N ASP A 88 -14.69 -3.87 -22.89
CA ASP A 88 -13.71 -4.81 -23.43
C ASP A 88 -12.96 -5.52 -22.30
N ILE A 89 -12.70 -4.78 -21.19
CA ILE A 89 -12.03 -5.29 -20.01
C ILE A 89 -12.81 -4.86 -18.75
N GLU A 90 -13.09 -5.81 -17.87
CA GLU A 90 -13.67 -5.56 -16.55
C GLU A 90 -12.67 -5.95 -15.48
N VAL A 91 -12.34 -4.99 -14.61
CA VAL A 91 -11.37 -5.13 -13.54
C VAL A 91 -12.07 -5.11 -12.18
N SER A 92 -11.90 -6.18 -11.40
CA SER A 92 -12.13 -6.13 -9.96
C SER A 92 -10.88 -5.56 -9.30
N TYR A 93 -10.93 -4.33 -8.83
CA TYR A 93 -9.74 -3.69 -8.23
C TYR A 93 -9.48 -4.06 -6.76
N LEU A 94 -10.32 -4.91 -6.19
CA LEU A 94 -10.14 -5.54 -4.88
C LEU A 94 -10.63 -6.98 -4.94
N GLU A 95 -10.08 -7.82 -4.08
CA GLU A 95 -10.61 -9.15 -3.79
C GLU A 95 -11.99 -9.05 -3.12
N GLY A 96 -12.67 -10.19 -2.99
CA GLY A 96 -13.92 -10.31 -2.25
C GLY A 96 -15.15 -9.82 -3.01
N PRO A 97 -15.91 -8.79 -2.54
CA PRO A 97 -17.18 -8.40 -3.15
C PRO A 97 -17.06 -8.01 -4.61
N SER A 98 -16.05 -7.20 -4.96
CA SER A 98 -15.79 -6.76 -6.33
C SER A 98 -15.44 -7.93 -7.25
N ALA A 99 -14.59 -8.86 -6.79
CA ALA A 99 -14.25 -10.07 -7.55
C ALA A 99 -15.48 -10.95 -7.78
N ARG A 100 -16.35 -11.07 -6.80
CA ARG A 100 -17.59 -11.82 -6.93
C ARG A 100 -18.55 -11.19 -7.96
N VAL A 101 -18.61 -9.86 -8.05
CA VAL A 101 -19.42 -9.14 -9.06
C VAL A 101 -18.84 -9.38 -10.46
N ILE A 102 -17.57 -9.05 -10.67
CA ILE A 102 -16.92 -9.13 -12.00
C ILE A 102 -16.89 -10.57 -12.52
N SER A 103 -16.64 -11.55 -11.66
CA SER A 103 -16.70 -12.96 -12.06
C SER A 103 -18.08 -13.40 -12.57
N GLY A 104 -19.13 -12.59 -12.37
CA GLY A 104 -20.48 -12.83 -12.88
C GLY A 104 -20.71 -12.41 -14.33
N CYS A 105 -19.75 -11.78 -15.00
CA CYS A 105 -19.82 -11.43 -16.41
C CYS A 105 -20.04 -12.67 -17.27
N ASN A 106 -20.99 -12.61 -18.21
CA ASN A 106 -21.30 -13.70 -19.12
C ASN A 106 -20.97 -13.39 -20.60
N ASP A 107 -20.39 -12.21 -20.84
CA ASP A 107 -19.92 -11.86 -22.18
C ASP A 107 -18.57 -12.54 -22.43
N ALA A 108 -18.51 -13.37 -23.48
CA ALA A 108 -17.31 -14.12 -23.85
C ALA A 108 -16.21 -13.22 -24.47
N ASN A 109 -16.57 -12.02 -24.94
CA ASN A 109 -15.65 -11.07 -25.54
C ASN A 109 -15.00 -10.16 -24.48
N THR A 110 -15.56 -10.05 -23.27
CA THR A 110 -15.03 -9.24 -22.18
C THR A 110 -13.93 -10.00 -21.43
N LYS A 111 -12.78 -9.38 -21.28
CA LYS A 111 -11.65 -9.90 -20.47
C LYS A 111 -11.84 -9.53 -19.01
N LEU A 112 -11.55 -10.47 -18.12
CA LEU A 112 -11.72 -10.29 -16.69
C LEU A 112 -10.39 -10.25 -15.98
N VAL A 113 -10.17 -9.21 -15.17
CA VAL A 113 -8.95 -9.02 -14.37
C VAL A 113 -9.35 -8.83 -12.89
N CYS A 114 -8.58 -9.44 -11.99
CA CYS A 114 -8.78 -9.27 -10.55
C CYS A 114 -7.49 -8.79 -9.89
N TRP A 115 -7.57 -7.73 -9.07
CA TRP A 115 -6.48 -7.28 -8.19
C TRP A 115 -6.64 -7.87 -6.80
N ILE A 116 -5.51 -8.29 -6.22
CA ILE A 116 -5.39 -8.83 -4.86
C ILE A 116 -4.45 -7.90 -4.09
N HIS A 117 -5.00 -7.14 -3.14
CA HIS A 117 -4.28 -6.16 -2.33
C HIS A 117 -3.89 -6.67 -0.95
N SER A 118 -4.56 -7.72 -0.44
CA SER A 118 -4.28 -8.27 0.88
C SER A 118 -3.75 -9.70 0.82
N THR A 119 -3.00 -10.08 1.86
CA THR A 119 -2.50 -11.44 1.99
C THR A 119 -3.63 -12.36 2.40
N VAL A 120 -4.02 -13.27 1.52
CA VAL A 120 -5.06 -14.29 1.77
C VAL A 120 -4.40 -15.49 2.44
N SER A 121 -4.66 -15.69 3.74
CA SER A 121 -4.00 -16.73 4.54
C SER A 121 -4.70 -18.09 4.47
N SER A 122 -5.99 -18.12 4.16
CA SER A 122 -6.78 -19.35 4.11
C SER A 122 -7.96 -19.26 3.16
N MET A 123 -8.47 -20.42 2.73
CA MET A 123 -9.72 -20.49 1.95
C MET A 123 -10.92 -19.91 2.71
N LYS A 124 -10.92 -19.99 4.05
CA LYS A 124 -11.97 -19.40 4.89
C LYS A 124 -11.99 -17.89 4.77
N ASP A 125 -10.82 -17.25 4.81
CA ASP A 125 -10.69 -15.79 4.68
C ASP A 125 -11.03 -15.33 3.26
N ALA A 126 -10.52 -16.04 2.24
CA ALA A 126 -10.84 -15.79 0.83
C ALA A 126 -12.33 -15.88 0.52
N ALA A 127 -13.04 -16.74 1.22
CA ALA A 127 -14.47 -17.00 0.98
C ALA A 127 -15.42 -16.08 1.77
N ILE A 128 -14.93 -15.15 2.58
CA ILE A 128 -15.79 -14.30 3.45
C ILE A 128 -16.87 -13.58 2.64
N SER A 129 -16.58 -13.13 1.44
CA SER A 129 -17.53 -12.40 0.57
C SER A 129 -18.36 -13.29 -0.34
N PHE A 130 -18.10 -14.59 -0.34
CA PHE A 130 -18.78 -15.59 -1.16
C PHE A 130 -19.79 -16.40 -0.32
N ARG A 131 -20.70 -17.12 -0.99
CA ARG A 131 -21.65 -18.02 -0.31
C ARG A 131 -20.96 -19.23 0.29
N THR A 132 -19.98 -19.76 -0.45
CA THR A 132 -19.21 -20.95 -0.09
C THR A 132 -17.78 -20.85 -0.60
N PRO A 133 -16.83 -21.60 -0.01
CA PRO A 133 -15.46 -21.73 -0.55
C PRO A 133 -15.44 -22.22 -2.02
N ARG A 134 -16.38 -23.09 -2.40
CA ARG A 134 -16.51 -23.57 -3.79
C ARG A 134 -16.89 -22.42 -4.73
N GLU A 135 -17.81 -21.53 -4.33
CA GLU A 135 -18.18 -20.35 -5.14
C GLU A 135 -16.97 -19.43 -5.32
N ALA A 136 -16.20 -19.17 -4.26
CA ALA A 136 -14.97 -18.38 -4.34
C ALA A 136 -13.98 -18.97 -5.37
N HIS A 137 -13.75 -20.27 -5.29
CA HIS A 137 -12.87 -20.98 -6.21
C HIS A 137 -13.35 -20.84 -7.68
N VAL A 138 -14.64 -21.06 -7.93
CA VAL A 138 -15.23 -20.90 -9.27
C VAL A 138 -15.13 -19.47 -9.76
N CYS A 139 -15.36 -18.47 -8.89
CA CYS A 139 -15.26 -17.06 -9.26
C CYS A 139 -13.83 -16.68 -9.65
N TYR A 140 -12.83 -17.00 -8.83
CA TYR A 140 -11.44 -16.65 -9.13
C TYR A 140 -10.87 -17.40 -10.36
N SER A 141 -11.33 -18.61 -10.64
CA SER A 141 -10.91 -19.36 -11.84
C SER A 141 -11.43 -18.78 -13.17
N ARG A 142 -12.33 -17.80 -13.14
CA ARG A 142 -12.88 -17.15 -14.34
C ARG A 142 -12.05 -15.98 -14.85
N PHE A 143 -11.13 -15.44 -14.03
CA PHE A 143 -10.34 -14.28 -14.41
C PHE A 143 -9.24 -14.67 -15.42
N ASP A 144 -9.08 -13.89 -16.48
CA ASP A 144 -8.01 -14.02 -17.47
C ASP A 144 -6.65 -13.66 -16.86
N ARG A 145 -6.63 -12.71 -15.90
CA ARG A 145 -5.45 -12.32 -15.14
C ARG A 145 -5.81 -12.04 -13.68
N ILE A 146 -4.91 -12.43 -12.80
CA ILE A 146 -4.98 -12.09 -11.38
C ILE A 146 -3.71 -11.34 -11.03
N VAL A 147 -3.85 -10.06 -10.73
CA VAL A 147 -2.75 -9.15 -10.37
C VAL A 147 -2.62 -9.14 -8.85
N CYS A 148 -1.43 -9.39 -8.35
CA CYS A 148 -1.10 -9.29 -6.94
C CYS A 148 -0.13 -8.11 -6.73
N VAL A 149 -0.30 -7.36 -5.66
CA VAL A 149 0.52 -6.16 -5.39
C VAL A 149 1.94 -6.47 -4.90
N SER A 150 2.23 -7.74 -4.59
CA SER A 150 3.55 -8.23 -4.21
C SER A 150 3.71 -9.73 -4.50
N LYS A 151 4.96 -10.22 -4.57
CA LYS A 151 5.26 -11.65 -4.72
C LYS A 151 4.69 -12.47 -3.58
N LEU A 152 4.73 -11.94 -2.35
CA LEU A 152 4.19 -12.64 -1.19
C LEU A 152 2.66 -12.74 -1.27
N THR A 153 1.96 -11.66 -1.65
CA THR A 153 0.52 -11.69 -1.89
C THR A 153 0.18 -12.72 -2.96
N MET A 154 0.97 -12.78 -4.04
CA MET A 154 0.82 -13.79 -5.10
C MET A 154 1.03 -15.21 -4.57
N GLN A 155 2.07 -15.44 -3.79
CA GLN A 155 2.36 -16.75 -3.21
C GLN A 155 1.26 -17.20 -2.24
N ALA A 156 0.80 -16.29 -1.36
CA ALA A 156 -0.30 -16.57 -0.45
C ALA A 156 -1.59 -16.93 -1.21
N PHE A 157 -1.95 -16.12 -2.22
CA PHE A 157 -3.11 -16.36 -3.07
C PHE A 157 -3.02 -17.71 -3.81
N THR A 158 -1.89 -18.00 -4.45
CA THR A 158 -1.70 -19.26 -5.21
C THR A 158 -1.66 -20.50 -4.31
N ASN A 159 -1.22 -20.39 -3.07
CA ASN A 159 -1.29 -21.47 -2.08
C ASN A 159 -2.74 -21.82 -1.70
N VAL A 160 -3.64 -20.83 -1.71
CA VAL A 160 -5.07 -21.02 -1.43
C VAL A 160 -5.84 -21.46 -2.70
N PHE A 161 -5.49 -20.88 -3.85
CA PHE A 161 -6.14 -21.12 -5.15
C PHE A 161 -5.19 -21.81 -6.14
N LEU A 162 -4.86 -23.07 -5.88
CA LEU A 162 -3.85 -23.86 -6.61
C LEU A 162 -4.07 -23.96 -8.13
N THR A 163 -5.30 -23.76 -8.61
CA THR A 163 -5.65 -23.81 -10.04
C THR A 163 -5.51 -22.47 -10.76
N CYS A 164 -5.38 -21.37 -10.04
CA CYS A 164 -5.21 -20.04 -10.63
C CYS A 164 -3.73 -19.82 -10.98
N ARG A 165 -3.35 -20.10 -12.24
CA ARG A 165 -1.95 -20.01 -12.72
C ARG A 165 -1.64 -18.74 -13.51
N ASN A 166 -2.62 -17.91 -13.78
CA ASN A 166 -2.54 -16.67 -14.55
C ASN A 166 -2.28 -15.45 -13.65
N THR A 167 -1.51 -15.64 -12.61
CA THR A 167 -1.11 -14.61 -11.65
C THR A 167 0.14 -13.86 -12.09
N LEU A 168 0.20 -12.57 -11.78
CA LEU A 168 1.40 -11.74 -11.97
C LEU A 168 1.48 -10.70 -10.85
N VAL A 169 2.65 -10.08 -10.72
CA VAL A 169 2.87 -9.00 -9.75
C VAL A 169 2.94 -7.67 -10.47
N LEU A 170 2.10 -6.71 -10.07
CA LEU A 170 2.22 -5.30 -10.45
C LEU A 170 2.17 -4.44 -9.18
N TYR A 171 3.14 -3.55 -9.05
CA TYR A 171 3.25 -2.69 -7.89
C TYR A 171 2.21 -1.57 -7.90
N ASN A 172 1.87 -1.10 -6.72
CA ASN A 172 0.95 0.01 -6.52
C ASN A 172 1.47 1.28 -7.20
N THR A 173 0.59 1.98 -7.93
CA THR A 173 0.89 3.26 -8.54
C THR A 173 0.81 4.38 -7.50
N LEU A 174 1.92 5.06 -7.29
CA LEU A 174 2.02 6.28 -6.50
C LEU A 174 2.26 7.47 -7.43
N GLU A 175 1.89 8.67 -7.02
CA GLU A 175 2.15 9.89 -7.78
C GLU A 175 3.58 10.41 -7.50
N SER A 176 4.58 9.72 -8.04
CA SER A 176 6.00 9.96 -7.75
C SER A 176 6.44 11.40 -8.00
N ASP A 177 5.97 12.04 -9.07
CA ASP A 177 6.33 13.42 -9.40
C ASP A 177 5.75 14.41 -8.38
N SER A 178 4.50 14.20 -7.97
CA SER A 178 3.87 14.97 -6.90
C SER A 178 4.58 14.76 -5.55
N ILE A 179 4.98 13.52 -5.23
CA ILE A 179 5.75 13.20 -4.04
C ILE A 179 7.10 13.94 -4.05
N LEU A 180 7.83 13.90 -5.16
CA LEU A 180 9.11 14.58 -5.33
C LEU A 180 8.98 16.11 -5.28
N GLU A 181 7.90 16.67 -5.83
CA GLU A 181 7.64 18.10 -5.74
C GLU A 181 7.33 18.52 -4.30
N GLN A 182 6.43 17.80 -3.63
CA GLN A 182 6.05 18.07 -2.25
C GLN A 182 7.21 17.86 -1.27
N SER A 183 8.14 16.95 -1.56
CA SER A 183 9.31 16.69 -0.72
C SER A 183 10.29 17.88 -0.66
N LYS A 184 10.28 18.75 -1.68
CA LYS A 184 11.13 19.96 -1.75
C LYS A 184 10.59 21.13 -0.92
N GLN A 185 9.38 21.02 -0.37
CA GLN A 185 8.84 22.09 0.46
C GLN A 185 9.65 22.24 1.75
N PRO A 186 9.84 23.47 2.25
CA PRO A 186 10.64 23.71 3.44
C PRO A 186 10.04 23.06 4.68
N VAL A 187 10.89 22.58 5.55
CA VAL A 187 10.59 22.18 6.93
C VAL A 187 11.08 23.26 7.89
N PRO A 188 10.54 23.38 9.13
CA PRO A 188 11.08 24.29 10.12
C PRO A 188 12.58 24.01 10.40
N GLU A 189 13.43 25.03 10.37
CA GLU A 189 14.89 24.89 10.57
C GLU A 189 15.28 24.24 11.89
N TYR A 190 14.45 24.40 12.94
CA TYR A 190 14.72 23.83 14.27
C TYR A 190 14.29 22.37 14.41
N LEU A 191 13.64 21.79 13.39
CA LEU A 191 13.04 20.45 13.51
C LEU A 191 14.08 19.34 13.43
N PHE A 192 14.92 19.36 12.39
CA PHE A 192 15.97 18.38 12.22
C PHE A 192 17.29 18.95 12.67
N ARG A 193 18.05 18.19 13.47
CA ARG A 193 19.30 18.62 14.06
C ARG A 193 20.46 17.96 13.33
N ASP A 194 21.47 18.74 12.97
CA ASP A 194 22.66 18.25 12.26
C ASP A 194 23.58 17.38 13.14
N ASP A 195 23.49 17.50 14.45
CA ASP A 195 24.29 16.76 15.43
C ASP A 195 23.64 15.46 15.93
N GLU A 196 22.43 15.13 15.44
CA GLU A 196 21.70 13.90 15.76
C GLU A 196 21.32 13.16 14.48
N LEU A 197 21.24 11.83 14.51
CA LEU A 197 20.64 11.06 13.42
C LEU A 197 19.11 11.15 13.53
N ASN A 198 18.49 11.68 12.50
CA ASN A 198 17.06 11.93 12.43
C ASN A 198 16.33 10.69 11.88
N LEU A 199 15.74 9.89 12.76
CA LEU A 199 14.93 8.74 12.43
C LEU A 199 13.48 9.17 12.22
N ILE A 200 12.81 8.64 11.20
CA ILE A 200 11.41 8.97 10.93
C ILE A 200 10.59 7.70 10.71
N THR A 201 9.34 7.72 11.16
CA THR A 201 8.34 6.73 10.82
C THR A 201 7.02 7.40 10.43
N VAL A 202 6.32 6.85 9.45
CA VAL A 202 5.05 7.39 8.94
C VAL A 202 3.99 6.30 8.94
N GLY A 203 2.85 6.56 9.58
CA GLY A 203 1.73 5.64 9.56
C GLY A 203 0.74 5.85 10.69
N SER A 204 -0.38 5.10 10.65
CA SER A 204 -1.38 5.15 11.72
C SER A 204 -0.83 4.58 13.03
N LEU A 205 -1.12 5.24 14.16
CA LEU A 205 -0.69 4.79 15.49
C LEU A 205 -1.61 3.66 15.98
N LYS A 206 -1.39 2.45 15.42
CA LYS A 206 -2.13 1.21 15.71
C LYS A 206 -1.18 0.12 16.18
N PRO A 207 -1.65 -0.88 16.95
CA PRO A 207 -0.82 -1.96 17.48
C PRO A 207 0.00 -2.71 16.41
N VAL A 208 -0.57 -2.86 15.20
CA VAL A 208 0.11 -3.54 14.08
C VAL A 208 1.38 -2.82 13.62
N LYS A 209 1.52 -1.52 13.86
CA LYS A 209 2.71 -0.73 13.51
C LYS A 209 3.86 -0.89 14.52
N ALA A 210 3.58 -1.44 15.70
CA ALA A 210 4.57 -1.75 16.75
C ALA A 210 5.49 -0.57 17.10
N LEU A 211 4.94 0.66 17.14
CA LEU A 211 5.71 1.86 17.45
C LEU A 211 6.25 1.89 18.88
N ASP A 212 5.60 1.17 19.80
CA ASP A 212 6.11 0.90 21.14
C ASP A 212 7.49 0.23 21.13
N ARG A 213 7.72 -0.69 20.16
CA ARG A 213 9.03 -1.30 19.93
C ARG A 213 10.05 -0.28 19.44
N LEU A 214 9.67 0.61 18.51
CA LEU A 214 10.56 1.64 18.03
C LEU A 214 11.02 2.58 19.16
N ILE A 215 10.11 2.99 20.04
CA ILE A 215 10.44 3.85 21.19
C ILE A 215 11.43 3.13 22.13
N ARG A 216 11.28 1.84 22.39
CA ARG A 216 12.26 1.07 23.19
C ARG A 216 13.62 0.96 22.50
N VAL A 217 13.64 0.72 21.20
CA VAL A 217 14.88 0.71 20.39
C VAL A 217 15.57 2.06 20.45
N HIS A 218 14.83 3.16 20.25
CA HIS A 218 15.35 4.52 20.38
C HIS A 218 15.95 4.77 21.77
N ASN A 219 15.24 4.45 22.84
CA ASN A 219 15.75 4.58 24.21
C ASN A 219 17.08 3.84 24.40
N ARG A 220 17.17 2.60 23.89
CA ARG A 220 18.41 1.81 23.98
C ARG A 220 19.57 2.45 23.21
N LEU A 221 19.33 2.96 22.00
CA LEU A 221 20.35 3.70 21.24
C LEU A 221 20.86 4.92 22.02
N ARG A 222 19.96 5.69 22.64
CA ARG A 222 20.32 6.84 23.49
C ARG A 222 21.14 6.42 24.72
N MET A 223 20.76 5.32 25.38
CA MET A 223 21.51 4.77 26.52
C MET A 223 22.92 4.28 26.12
N ASP A 224 23.08 3.79 24.91
CA ASP A 224 24.39 3.36 24.36
C ASP A 224 25.22 4.54 23.83
N GLY A 225 24.72 5.79 24.00
CA GLY A 225 25.45 7.03 23.68
C GLY A 225 25.26 7.54 22.26
N TYR A 226 24.36 6.96 21.46
CA TYR A 226 24.08 7.47 20.12
C TYR A 226 23.19 8.72 20.16
N ALA A 227 23.60 9.76 19.46
CA ALA A 227 22.83 10.97 19.29
C ALA A 227 21.76 10.73 18.21
N THR A 228 20.53 10.36 18.63
CA THR A 228 19.39 10.08 17.74
C THR A 228 18.16 10.86 18.15
N HIS A 229 17.35 11.29 17.18
CA HIS A 229 16.00 11.83 17.36
C HIS A 229 15.02 11.03 16.54
N THR A 230 13.86 10.68 17.08
CA THR A 230 12.83 9.91 16.37
C THR A 230 11.56 10.74 16.18
N TYR A 231 11.15 10.93 14.94
CA TYR A 231 9.93 11.61 14.52
C TYR A 231 8.86 10.60 14.14
N ILE A 232 7.69 10.69 14.78
CA ILE A 232 6.54 9.81 14.56
C ILE A 232 5.42 10.61 13.90
N LEU A 233 5.18 10.36 12.61
CA LEU A 233 4.12 11.00 11.83
C LEU A 233 2.91 10.10 11.74
N GLY A 234 1.78 10.61 12.17
CA GLY A 234 0.48 9.96 12.09
C GLY A 234 -0.36 10.12 13.34
N VAL A 235 -1.57 9.59 13.28
CA VAL A 235 -2.52 9.58 14.39
C VAL A 235 -3.14 8.19 14.51
N GLY A 236 -3.65 7.86 15.68
CA GLY A 236 -4.32 6.58 15.90
C GLY A 236 -4.63 6.29 17.36
N PRO A 237 -5.29 5.16 17.64
CA PRO A 237 -5.77 4.86 18.99
C PRO A 237 -4.68 4.65 20.03
N ASP A 238 -3.44 4.35 19.61
CA ASP A 238 -2.32 4.13 20.53
C ASP A 238 -1.53 5.42 20.85
N GLY A 239 -1.90 6.60 20.31
CA GLY A 239 -1.17 7.85 20.48
C GLY A 239 -0.81 8.15 21.92
N ASP A 240 -1.81 8.33 22.80
CA ASP A 240 -1.63 8.65 24.22
C ASP A 240 -0.79 7.59 24.98
N LYS A 241 -0.86 6.32 24.55
CA LYS A 241 -0.08 5.23 25.14
C LYS A 241 1.39 5.34 24.75
N LEU A 242 1.66 5.66 23.49
CA LEU A 242 3.02 5.81 22.96
C LEU A 242 3.72 7.05 23.53
N GLU A 243 3.02 8.16 23.64
CA GLU A 243 3.52 9.39 24.27
C GLU A 243 3.90 9.14 25.73
N ARG A 244 3.02 8.51 26.52
CA ARG A 244 3.33 8.12 27.91
C ARG A 244 4.53 7.19 27.99
N GLN A 245 4.67 6.23 27.08
CA GLN A 245 5.83 5.34 27.05
C GLN A 245 7.14 6.10 26.80
N ALA A 246 7.15 7.08 25.89
CA ALA A 246 8.31 7.94 25.65
C ALA A 246 8.66 8.76 26.91
N GLU A 247 7.66 9.30 27.62
CA GLU A 247 7.83 10.03 28.88
C GLU A 247 8.39 9.13 29.98
N GLU A 248 7.82 7.95 30.20
CA GLU A 248 8.27 6.96 31.19
C GLU A 248 9.72 6.52 30.98
N LEU A 249 10.18 6.50 29.71
CA LEU A 249 11.57 6.19 29.33
C LEU A 249 12.49 7.42 29.34
N GLY A 250 11.97 8.62 29.69
CA GLY A 250 12.73 9.86 29.69
C GLY A 250 13.17 10.34 28.29
N GLN A 251 12.39 10.00 27.25
CA GLN A 251 12.72 10.31 25.86
C GLN A 251 11.82 11.43 25.26
N SER A 252 11.09 12.18 26.07
CA SER A 252 10.19 13.24 25.57
C SER A 252 10.91 14.32 24.74
N ASP A 253 12.19 14.56 24.99
CA ASP A 253 13.00 15.55 24.25
C ASP A 253 13.59 15.00 22.94
N THR A 254 13.54 13.69 22.73
CA THR A 254 14.19 13.01 21.59
C THR A 254 13.25 12.10 20.79
N VAL A 255 11.97 12.00 21.22
CA VAL A 255 10.88 11.38 20.46
C VAL A 255 9.79 12.43 20.25
N THR A 256 9.57 12.83 19.00
CA THR A 256 8.58 13.86 18.63
C THR A 256 7.41 13.24 17.91
N PHE A 257 6.21 13.39 18.49
CA PHE A 257 4.94 13.03 17.83
C PHE A 257 4.44 14.23 17.03
N MET A 258 4.43 14.09 15.70
CA MET A 258 4.10 15.19 14.78
C MET A 258 2.62 15.25 14.43
N GLY A 259 1.83 14.25 14.86
CA GLY A 259 0.42 14.17 14.48
C GLY A 259 0.21 13.85 13.01
N TYR A 260 -0.97 14.19 12.49
CA TYR A 260 -1.31 14.00 11.08
C TYR A 260 -0.74 15.13 10.23
N GLU A 261 0.07 14.76 9.25
CA GLU A 261 0.66 15.68 8.28
C GLU A 261 0.11 15.40 6.88
N THR A 262 -0.36 16.45 6.21
CA THR A 262 -0.89 16.36 4.83
C THR A 262 0.21 16.17 3.80
N ASN A 263 1.42 16.67 4.09
CA ASN A 263 2.62 16.47 3.30
C ASN A 263 3.72 15.84 4.16
N PRO A 264 3.72 14.51 4.34
CA PRO A 264 4.77 13.82 5.08
C PRO A 264 6.09 13.79 4.31
N TYR A 265 6.06 13.93 2.99
CA TYR A 265 7.22 13.72 2.11
C TYR A 265 8.37 14.69 2.38
N LYS A 266 8.07 15.96 2.72
CA LYS A 266 9.09 16.94 3.09
C LYS A 266 9.85 16.55 4.35
N TYR A 267 9.20 15.91 5.30
CA TYR A 267 9.84 15.43 6.52
C TYR A 267 10.65 14.16 6.24
N VAL A 268 10.09 13.22 5.47
CA VAL A 268 10.80 12.01 5.10
C VAL A 268 12.07 12.33 4.30
N ALA A 269 11.99 13.26 3.35
CA ALA A 269 13.15 13.65 2.52
C ALA A 269 14.28 14.34 3.31
N ASN A 270 13.97 14.97 4.45
CA ASN A 270 14.94 15.64 5.31
C ASN A 270 15.41 14.76 6.48
N ALA A 271 14.80 13.59 6.71
CA ALA A 271 15.28 12.63 7.68
C ALA A 271 16.43 11.77 7.12
N ASP A 272 17.29 11.26 8.01
CA ASP A 272 18.42 10.43 7.63
C ASP A 272 18.03 8.98 7.37
N LEU A 273 16.97 8.48 8.06
CA LEU A 273 16.57 7.09 7.98
C LEU A 273 15.08 6.91 8.27
N LEU A 274 14.35 6.28 7.34
CA LEU A 274 12.98 5.82 7.61
C LEU A 274 13.01 4.46 8.29
N ILE A 275 12.25 4.33 9.40
CA ILE A 275 12.08 3.07 10.13
C ILE A 275 10.66 2.53 9.91
N CYS A 276 10.54 1.29 9.48
CA CYS A 276 9.29 0.56 9.46
C CYS A 276 9.40 -0.67 10.37
N CYS A 277 8.70 -0.64 11.50
CA CYS A 277 8.79 -1.69 12.53
C CYS A 277 7.51 -2.52 12.67
N SER A 278 6.66 -2.52 11.66
CA SER A 278 5.34 -3.17 11.68
C SER A 278 5.40 -4.67 11.94
N LEU A 279 4.35 -5.20 12.58
CA LEU A 279 4.17 -6.65 12.73
C LEU A 279 3.62 -7.30 11.46
N SER A 280 2.91 -6.53 10.64
CA SER A 280 2.35 -6.98 9.36
C SER A 280 2.14 -5.80 8.42
N GLU A 281 2.46 -6.00 7.16
CA GLU A 281 2.19 -5.07 6.04
C GLU A 281 1.63 -5.85 4.84
N GLY A 282 0.91 -5.17 3.95
CA GLY A 282 0.63 -5.72 2.62
C GLY A 282 1.76 -5.35 1.66
N PHE A 283 1.80 -4.07 1.26
CA PHE A 283 2.90 -3.42 0.55
C PHE A 283 3.02 -2.00 1.12
N SER A 284 4.13 -1.68 1.77
CA SER A 284 4.25 -0.44 2.54
C SER A 284 4.40 0.78 1.64
N THR A 285 3.37 1.63 1.58
CA THR A 285 3.44 2.89 0.85
C THR A 285 4.49 3.83 1.45
N ALA A 286 4.63 3.87 2.78
CA ALA A 286 5.62 4.72 3.44
C ALA A 286 7.06 4.35 3.05
N VAL A 287 7.37 3.04 2.94
CA VAL A 287 8.69 2.59 2.45
C VAL A 287 8.88 2.96 0.97
N THR A 288 7.85 2.77 0.13
CA THR A 288 7.92 3.16 -1.28
C THR A 288 8.11 4.67 -1.44
N GLU A 289 7.38 5.46 -0.67
CA GLU A 289 7.49 6.93 -0.65
C GLU A 289 8.89 7.38 -0.22
N ALA A 290 9.47 6.75 0.81
CA ALA A 290 10.84 7.02 1.24
C ALA A 290 11.86 6.72 0.13
N LEU A 291 11.72 5.58 -0.56
CA LEU A 291 12.58 5.25 -1.69
C LEU A 291 12.45 6.26 -2.84
N ILE A 292 11.23 6.74 -3.13
CA ILE A 292 10.98 7.76 -4.16
C ILE A 292 11.72 9.07 -3.83
N VAL A 293 11.68 9.50 -2.57
CA VAL A 293 12.35 10.75 -2.15
C VAL A 293 13.84 10.57 -1.82
N GLY A 294 14.36 9.33 -1.88
CA GLY A 294 15.76 9.02 -1.69
C GLY A 294 16.18 8.85 -0.23
N THR A 295 15.24 8.62 0.68
CA THR A 295 15.53 8.37 2.10
C THR A 295 15.85 6.90 2.33
N PRO A 296 17.00 6.55 2.95
CA PRO A 296 17.34 5.20 3.33
C PRO A 296 16.26 4.56 4.21
N VAL A 297 16.13 3.23 4.13
CA VAL A 297 15.12 2.49 4.91
C VAL A 297 15.78 1.38 5.72
N CYS A 298 15.43 1.31 7.02
CA CYS A 298 15.67 0.15 7.86
C CYS A 298 14.31 -0.40 8.34
N THR A 299 14.06 -1.67 8.07
CA THR A 299 12.78 -2.32 8.41
C THR A 299 12.99 -3.72 8.97
N VAL A 300 11.94 -4.27 9.55
CA VAL A 300 11.88 -5.67 9.93
C VAL A 300 11.27 -6.51 8.81
N GLU A 301 11.55 -7.81 8.79
CA GLU A 301 11.01 -8.74 7.80
C GLU A 301 9.50 -8.91 8.00
N VAL A 302 8.73 -8.25 7.16
CA VAL A 302 7.30 -8.43 6.96
C VAL A 302 7.00 -8.46 5.47
N SER A 303 5.77 -8.80 5.13
CA SER A 303 5.30 -8.93 3.75
C SER A 303 5.82 -7.82 2.83
N GLY A 304 6.48 -8.22 1.75
CA GLY A 304 6.94 -7.31 0.69
C GLY A 304 8.25 -6.57 0.97
N MET A 305 8.80 -6.57 2.18
CA MET A 305 10.01 -5.76 2.49
C MET A 305 11.25 -6.23 1.73
N LYS A 306 11.52 -7.53 1.68
CA LYS A 306 12.61 -8.08 0.85
C LYS A 306 12.39 -7.83 -0.63
N GLU A 307 11.15 -7.86 -1.09
CA GLU A 307 10.83 -7.51 -2.47
C GLU A 307 11.10 -6.03 -2.78
N MET A 308 10.90 -5.12 -1.82
CA MET A 308 11.16 -3.69 -1.96
C MET A 308 12.64 -3.36 -1.81
N LEU A 309 13.32 -3.96 -0.84
CA LEU A 309 14.67 -3.60 -0.43
C LEU A 309 15.76 -4.62 -0.85
N GLY A 310 15.35 -5.70 -1.55
CA GLY A 310 16.27 -6.75 -2.01
C GLY A 310 16.36 -7.93 -1.05
N GLU A 311 16.57 -9.12 -1.60
CA GLU A 311 16.70 -10.37 -0.81
C GLU A 311 17.94 -10.36 0.11
N HIS A 312 18.97 -9.59 -0.26
CA HIS A 312 20.24 -9.48 0.46
C HIS A 312 20.53 -8.02 0.86
N ASN A 313 19.48 -7.21 1.09
CA ASN A 313 19.59 -5.81 1.50
C ASN A 313 20.28 -4.91 0.45
N GLU A 314 19.98 -5.11 -0.85
CA GLU A 314 20.61 -4.35 -1.93
C GLU A 314 20.19 -2.87 -1.94
N TRP A 315 18.99 -2.52 -1.45
CA TRP A 315 18.43 -1.16 -1.51
C TRP A 315 18.02 -0.58 -0.15
N GLY A 316 18.29 -1.29 0.94
CA GLY A 316 17.96 -0.90 2.31
C GLY A 316 18.15 -2.07 3.25
N ILE A 317 17.90 -1.92 4.54
CA ILE A 317 18.11 -2.96 5.54
C ILE A 317 16.77 -3.61 5.90
N VAL A 318 16.68 -4.94 5.73
CA VAL A 318 15.60 -5.78 6.24
C VAL A 318 16.19 -6.69 7.31
N THR A 319 15.80 -6.50 8.56
CA THR A 319 16.23 -7.33 9.70
C THR A 319 15.19 -8.41 10.00
N GLU A 320 15.53 -9.36 10.86
CA GLU A 320 14.53 -10.24 11.46
C GLU A 320 13.45 -9.41 12.19
N ASN A 321 12.21 -9.92 12.25
CA ASN A 321 11.11 -9.23 12.91
C ASN A 321 11.21 -9.35 14.44
N SER A 322 12.23 -8.71 14.99
CA SER A 322 12.45 -8.62 16.44
C SER A 322 12.98 -7.24 16.83
N GLU A 323 12.82 -6.87 18.09
CA GLU A 323 13.33 -5.62 18.65
C GLU A 323 14.86 -5.61 18.63
N GLU A 324 15.51 -6.72 18.98
CA GLU A 324 16.95 -6.83 18.96
C GLU A 324 17.53 -6.68 17.55
N ALA A 325 16.95 -7.33 16.55
CA ALA A 325 17.44 -7.24 15.18
C ALA A 325 17.24 -5.83 14.62
N LEU A 326 16.12 -5.17 14.92
CA LEU A 326 15.88 -3.76 14.52
C LEU A 326 16.91 -2.83 15.17
N TYR A 327 17.18 -2.99 16.47
CA TYR A 327 18.21 -2.23 17.15
C TYR A 327 19.59 -2.43 16.49
N GLN A 328 19.99 -3.66 16.21
CA GLN A 328 21.28 -3.97 15.58
C GLN A 328 21.36 -3.40 14.15
N GLY A 329 20.28 -3.45 13.39
CA GLY A 329 20.22 -2.88 12.03
C GLY A 329 20.40 -1.36 12.02
N ILE A 330 19.77 -0.64 12.96
CA ILE A 330 19.94 0.81 13.09
C ILE A 330 21.34 1.14 13.62
N LYS A 331 21.79 0.42 14.64
CA LYS A 331 23.14 0.58 15.22
C LYS A 331 24.24 0.41 14.18
N ASP A 332 24.14 -0.58 13.31
CA ASP A 332 25.10 -0.83 12.24
C ASP A 332 25.21 0.36 11.27
N LEU A 333 24.11 1.05 10.99
CA LEU A 333 24.11 2.28 10.17
C LEU A 333 24.72 3.48 10.91
N LEU A 334 24.55 3.58 12.23
CA LEU A 334 25.16 4.61 13.07
C LEU A 334 26.68 4.41 13.19
N ASP A 335 27.12 3.16 13.31
CA ASP A 335 28.55 2.82 13.39
C ASP A 335 29.27 2.98 12.04
N HIS A 336 28.52 2.97 10.91
CA HIS A 336 29.05 3.02 9.55
C HIS A 336 28.34 4.09 8.69
N PRO A 337 28.67 5.38 8.85
CA PRO A 337 28.04 6.48 8.09
C PRO A 337 28.17 6.35 6.56
N ASP A 338 29.25 5.74 6.09
CA ASP A 338 29.46 5.40 4.68
C ASP A 338 28.40 4.42 4.14
N LYS A 339 27.96 3.49 4.97
CA LYS A 339 26.87 2.55 4.65
C LYS A 339 25.52 3.26 4.56
N LEU A 340 25.26 4.23 5.44
CA LEU A 340 24.06 5.07 5.36
C LEU A 340 24.04 5.90 4.09
N ALA A 341 25.19 6.52 3.74
CA ALA A 341 25.34 7.27 2.49
C ALA A 341 25.14 6.38 1.25
N HIS A 342 25.67 5.15 1.26
CA HIS A 342 25.43 4.15 0.21
C HIS A 342 23.95 3.85 0.05
N TYR A 343 23.21 3.63 1.14
CA TYR A 343 21.77 3.36 1.06
C TYR A 343 20.94 4.57 0.62
N LYS A 344 21.43 5.79 0.79
CA LYS A 344 20.80 6.98 0.23
C LYS A 344 20.83 6.96 -1.30
N GLU A 345 21.96 6.61 -1.91
CA GLU A 345 22.07 6.43 -3.35
C GLU A 345 21.20 5.26 -3.84
N LYS A 346 21.20 4.16 -3.09
CA LYS A 346 20.41 2.97 -3.42
C LYS A 346 18.91 3.20 -3.30
N ALA A 347 18.46 4.02 -2.36
CA ALA A 347 17.04 4.42 -2.26
C ALA A 347 16.60 5.18 -3.52
N ILE A 348 17.39 6.16 -4.00
CA ILE A 348 17.12 6.90 -5.23
C ILE A 348 17.05 5.96 -6.45
N GLU A 349 17.98 5.01 -6.55
CA GLU A 349 17.98 4.01 -7.63
C GLU A 349 16.70 3.17 -7.60
N ARG A 350 16.34 2.65 -6.43
CA ARG A 350 15.19 1.78 -6.24
C ARG A 350 13.87 2.53 -6.42
N GLY A 351 13.79 3.78 -5.96
CA GLY A 351 12.61 4.63 -6.10
C GLY A 351 12.12 4.78 -7.54
N LYS A 352 13.03 4.77 -8.52
CA LYS A 352 12.69 4.82 -9.95
C LYS A 352 11.82 3.64 -10.40
N THR A 353 11.95 2.47 -9.77
CA THR A 353 11.11 1.30 -10.06
C THR A 353 9.64 1.56 -9.73
N PHE A 354 9.38 2.39 -8.73
CA PHE A 354 8.04 2.71 -8.23
C PHE A 354 7.51 4.04 -8.79
N SER A 355 8.16 4.60 -9.82
CA SER A 355 7.66 5.82 -10.49
C SER A 355 6.27 5.60 -11.08
N THR A 356 5.48 6.66 -11.13
CA THR A 356 4.14 6.66 -11.75
C THR A 356 4.23 6.10 -13.15
N GLU A 357 5.16 6.61 -13.98
CA GLU A 357 5.34 6.17 -15.36
C GLU A 357 5.57 4.65 -15.48
N ASN A 358 6.49 4.09 -14.67
CA ASN A 358 6.83 2.67 -14.74
C ASN A 358 5.68 1.77 -14.29
N THR A 359 4.99 2.14 -13.19
CA THR A 359 3.89 1.34 -12.65
C THR A 359 2.64 1.41 -13.55
N VAL A 360 2.30 2.58 -14.08
CA VAL A 360 1.20 2.75 -15.05
C VAL A 360 1.50 1.99 -16.34
N ARG A 361 2.70 2.16 -16.92
CA ARG A 361 3.10 1.45 -18.13
C ARG A 361 2.98 -0.07 -17.98
N ALA A 362 3.44 -0.63 -16.87
CA ALA A 362 3.33 -2.07 -16.61
C ALA A 362 1.87 -2.56 -16.57
N VAL A 363 0.96 -1.75 -16.01
CA VAL A 363 -0.49 -2.05 -16.01
C VAL A 363 -1.05 -1.97 -17.43
N GLU A 364 -0.73 -0.91 -18.17
CA GLU A 364 -1.21 -0.72 -19.54
C GLU A 364 -0.75 -1.85 -20.49
N GLU A 365 0.54 -2.23 -20.40
CA GLU A 365 1.09 -3.34 -21.19
C GLU A 365 0.38 -4.66 -20.87
N MET A 366 0.09 -4.93 -19.59
CA MET A 366 -0.67 -6.11 -19.17
C MET A 366 -2.09 -6.09 -19.74
N LEU A 367 -2.79 -4.95 -19.65
CA LEU A 367 -4.17 -4.80 -20.14
C LEU A 367 -4.26 -4.94 -21.69
N LEU A 368 -3.29 -4.39 -22.41
CA LEU A 368 -3.24 -4.50 -23.87
C LEU A 368 -2.82 -5.91 -24.37
N GLY A 369 -2.21 -6.70 -23.52
CA GLY A 369 -1.79 -8.08 -23.79
C GLY A 369 -2.85 -9.15 -23.49
N LEU A 370 -4.11 -8.76 -23.15
CA LEU A 370 -5.22 -9.67 -22.90
C LEU A 370 -5.91 -10.06 -24.20
#